data_2abaf556fe2ccc59a68cd66c4773b1e8
#
_entry.id   2abaf556fe2ccc59a68cd66c4773b1e8
#
_cell.length_a   1.000
_cell.length_b   1.000
_cell.length_c   1.000
_cell.angle_alpha   90.00
_cell.angle_beta   90.00
_cell.angle_gamma   90.00
#
_symmetry.space_group_name_H-M   'P 1'
#
loop_
_entity.id
_entity.type
_entity.pdbx_description
1 polymer ?
#
loop_
_entity_poly.entity_id
_entity_poly.type
_entity_poly.pdbx_seq_one_letter_code
_entity_poly.pdbx_strand_id
1 'polypeptide(L)'
;MRESAEPIVIVGAGPVGLTAALSLAWKGIPVQVLEARDAPADDPRATTFHPPTLDMLEEFGVTPHLVEMGTINRRWQFRDRATGEQAEFDLAMLCD
;
A
#
# COMPACT_ATOMS: atom_id res chain seq x y z
N MET A 1 16.93 29.45 -15.76
CA MET A 1 17.38 28.05 -15.72
C MET A 1 17.21 27.51 -14.32
N ARG A 2 16.48 26.44 -14.17
CA ARG A 2 16.34 25.82 -12.85
C ARG A 2 17.63 25.11 -12.50
N GLU A 3 18.19 25.44 -11.36
CA GLU A 3 19.20 24.58 -10.78
C GLU A 3 18.58 23.23 -10.47
N SER A 4 19.33 22.15 -10.73
CA SER A 4 18.88 20.83 -10.35
C SER A 4 18.81 20.76 -8.83
N ALA A 5 17.60 20.60 -8.30
CA ALA A 5 17.43 20.39 -6.87
C ALA A 5 18.12 19.11 -6.43
N GLU A 6 18.72 19.13 -5.26
CA GLU A 6 19.23 17.91 -4.66
C GLU A 6 18.08 16.95 -4.39
N PRO A 7 18.24 15.66 -4.70
CA PRO A 7 17.18 14.70 -4.47
C PRO A 7 16.94 14.46 -2.98
N ILE A 8 15.68 14.18 -2.65
CA ILE A 8 15.35 13.64 -1.33
C ILE A 8 15.78 12.19 -1.32
N VAL A 9 16.56 11.81 -0.34
CA VAL A 9 17.07 10.45 -0.20
C VAL A 9 16.13 9.65 0.70
N ILE A 10 15.68 8.50 0.18
CA ILE A 10 14.86 7.54 0.94
C ILE A 10 15.70 6.28 1.10
N VAL A 11 15.88 5.86 2.33
CA VAL A 11 16.62 4.63 2.64
C VAL A 11 15.62 3.52 2.93
N GLY A 12 15.64 2.51 2.09
CA GLY A 12 14.71 1.39 2.13
C GLY A 12 13.69 1.44 1.01
N ALA A 13 13.63 0.38 0.21
CA ALA A 13 12.68 0.21 -0.90
C ALA A 13 11.56 -0.78 -0.54
N GLY A 14 11.14 -0.78 0.73
CA GLY A 14 9.94 -1.47 1.15
C GLY A 14 8.69 -0.70 0.78
N PRO A 15 7.50 -1.18 1.18
CA PRO A 15 6.23 -0.53 0.82
C PRO A 15 6.15 0.94 1.24
N VAL A 16 6.64 1.27 2.42
CA VAL A 16 6.62 2.64 2.94
C VAL A 16 7.56 3.53 2.15
N GLY A 17 8.80 3.10 1.95
CA GLY A 17 9.80 3.87 1.19
C GLY A 17 9.41 4.08 -0.25
N LEU A 18 8.89 3.06 -0.91
CA LEU A 18 8.43 3.15 -2.31
C LEU A 18 7.20 4.05 -2.44
N THR A 19 6.27 4.00 -1.49
CA THR A 19 5.11 4.89 -1.48
C THR A 19 5.53 6.34 -1.32
N ALA A 20 6.45 6.62 -0.41
CA ALA A 20 7.01 7.96 -0.23
C ALA A 20 7.72 8.45 -1.50
N ALA A 21 8.55 7.60 -2.11
CA ALA A 21 9.25 7.91 -3.34
C ALA A 21 8.28 8.24 -4.47
N LEU A 22 7.27 7.41 -4.65
CA LEU A 22 6.25 7.60 -5.69
C LEU A 22 5.46 8.89 -5.47
N SER A 23 5.07 9.19 -4.23
CA SER A 23 4.35 10.40 -3.89
C SER A 23 5.15 11.66 -4.21
N LEU A 24 6.44 11.66 -3.88
CA LEU A 24 7.33 12.78 -4.17
C LEU A 24 7.58 12.92 -5.67
N ALA A 25 7.86 11.83 -6.35
CA ALA A 25 8.10 11.82 -7.79
C ALA A 25 6.86 12.28 -8.56
N TRP A 26 5.68 11.91 -8.12
CA TRP A 26 4.42 12.35 -8.73
C TRP A 26 4.24 13.85 -8.69
N LYS A 27 4.81 14.49 -7.68
CA LYS A 27 4.81 15.96 -7.53
C LYS A 27 5.98 16.62 -8.23
N GLY A 28 6.80 15.88 -8.95
CA GLY A 28 7.97 16.40 -9.66
C GLY A 28 9.16 16.66 -8.75
N ILE A 29 9.19 16.13 -7.54
CA ILE A 29 10.29 16.29 -6.60
C ILE A 29 11.33 15.18 -6.88
N PRO A 30 12.59 15.53 -7.12
CA PRO A 30 13.64 14.53 -7.33
C PRO A 30 13.81 13.62 -6.11
N VAL A 31 13.90 12.32 -6.34
CA VAL A 31 14.00 11.30 -5.28
C VAL A 31 15.09 10.32 -5.64
N GLN A 32 15.86 9.91 -4.65
CA GLN A 32 16.79 8.81 -4.75
C GLN A 32 16.46 7.78 -3.69
N VAL A 33 16.26 6.53 -4.12
CA VAL A 33 15.96 5.42 -3.21
C VAL A 33 17.19 4.53 -3.09
N LEU A 34 17.58 4.24 -1.87
CA LEU A 34 18.71 3.37 -1.55
C LEU A 34 18.18 2.11 -0.88
N GLU A 35 18.55 0.95 -1.41
CA GLU A 35 18.13 -0.35 -0.88
C GLU A 35 19.34 -1.26 -0.72
N ALA A 36 19.45 -1.89 0.44
CA ALA A 36 20.56 -2.78 0.74
C ALA A 36 20.42 -4.18 0.13
N ARG A 37 19.18 -4.60 -0.19
CA ARG A 37 18.89 -5.92 -0.75
C ARG A 37 18.91 -5.90 -2.27
N ASP A 38 19.30 -7.02 -2.87
CA ASP A 38 19.35 -7.20 -4.31
C ASP A 38 17.98 -7.48 -4.92
N ALA A 39 17.04 -7.94 -4.12
CA ALA A 39 15.71 -8.35 -4.56
C ALA A 39 14.65 -8.06 -3.49
N PRO A 40 13.36 -7.98 -3.88
CA PRO A 40 12.27 -7.84 -2.92
C PRO A 40 12.28 -8.98 -1.90
N ALA A 41 11.83 -8.68 -0.68
CA ALA A 41 11.68 -9.70 0.36
C ALA A 41 10.47 -10.59 0.05
N ASP A 42 10.64 -11.90 0.29
CA ASP A 42 9.58 -12.88 0.05
C ASP A 42 8.60 -13.01 1.22
N ASP A 43 8.95 -12.49 2.40
CA ASP A 43 8.10 -12.62 3.57
C ASP A 43 6.96 -11.60 3.56
N PRO A 44 5.71 -12.05 3.60
CA PRO A 44 4.58 -11.14 3.69
C PRO A 44 4.50 -10.54 5.10
N ARG A 45 4.60 -9.22 5.20
CA ARG A 45 4.47 -8.50 6.48
C ARG A 45 3.07 -7.98 6.72
N ALA A 46 2.33 -7.80 5.65
CA ALA A 46 0.93 -7.40 5.68
C ALA A 46 0.22 -8.07 4.52
N THR A 47 -0.99 -8.53 4.77
CA THR A 47 -1.78 -9.30 3.80
C THR A 47 -2.99 -8.53 3.30
N THR A 48 -3.35 -7.42 3.94
CA THR A 48 -4.59 -6.73 3.66
C THR A 48 -4.35 -5.24 3.41
N PHE A 49 -4.90 -4.76 2.31
CA PHE A 49 -5.00 -3.34 2.02
C PHE A 49 -6.40 -2.86 2.35
N HIS A 50 -6.50 -1.88 3.23
CA HIS A 50 -7.77 -1.27 3.59
C HIS A 50 -8.20 -0.20 2.59
N PRO A 51 -9.50 0.08 2.47
CA PRO A 51 -10.02 1.02 1.48
C PRO A 51 -9.34 2.40 1.45
N PRO A 52 -9.07 3.07 2.59
CA PRO A 52 -8.39 4.36 2.54
C PRO A 52 -7.01 4.32 1.90
N THR A 53 -6.27 3.22 2.10
CA THR A 53 -4.96 3.02 1.47
C THR A 53 -5.10 2.82 -0.03
N LEU A 54 -6.09 2.04 -0.46
CA LEU A 54 -6.36 1.83 -1.88
C LEU A 54 -6.78 3.12 -2.58
N ASP A 55 -7.61 3.93 -1.93
CA ASP A 55 -8.01 5.23 -2.45
C ASP A 55 -6.81 6.16 -2.66
N MET A 56 -5.91 6.18 -1.68
CA MET A 56 -4.70 6.99 -1.74
C MET A 56 -3.74 6.52 -2.84
N LEU A 57 -3.59 5.22 -3.01
CA LEU A 57 -2.71 4.64 -4.04
C LEU A 57 -3.31 4.72 -5.44
N GLU A 58 -4.61 4.94 -5.57
CA GLU A 58 -5.27 5.11 -6.86
C GLU A 58 -4.76 6.34 -7.60
N GLU A 59 -4.47 7.42 -6.89
CA GLU A 59 -3.89 8.63 -7.45
C GLU A 59 -2.61 8.35 -8.26
N PHE A 60 -1.84 7.36 -7.83
CA PHE A 60 -0.58 6.98 -8.48
C PHE A 60 -0.72 5.84 -9.49
N GLY A 61 -1.94 5.38 -9.75
CA GLY A 61 -2.19 4.27 -10.66
C GLY A 61 -1.80 2.90 -10.12
N VAL A 62 -1.56 2.78 -8.81
CA VAL A 62 -1.14 1.52 -8.17
C VAL A 62 -2.31 0.61 -7.85
N THR A 63 -3.42 1.17 -7.39
CA THR A 63 -4.59 0.40 -6.93
C THR A 63 -5.13 -0.58 -7.97
N PRO A 64 -5.28 -0.23 -9.26
CA PRO A 64 -5.74 -1.20 -10.25
C PRO A 64 -4.86 -2.45 -10.35
N HIS A 65 -3.55 -2.29 -10.25
CA HIS A 65 -2.61 -3.40 -10.27
C HIS A 65 -2.73 -4.28 -9.02
N LEU A 66 -2.92 -3.67 -7.85
CA LEU A 66 -3.13 -4.42 -6.62
C LEU A 66 -4.41 -5.24 -6.65
N VAL A 67 -5.49 -4.66 -7.17
CA VAL A 67 -6.78 -5.34 -7.30
C VAL A 67 -6.67 -6.52 -8.26
N GLU A 68 -5.97 -6.35 -9.38
CA GLU A 68 -5.76 -7.42 -10.36
C GLU A 68 -4.94 -8.58 -9.79
N MET A 69 -3.92 -8.29 -8.98
CA MET A 69 -3.04 -9.30 -8.41
C MET A 69 -3.59 -9.95 -7.14
N GLY A 70 -4.52 -9.30 -6.47
CA GLY A 70 -5.03 -9.72 -5.18
C GLY A 70 -6.40 -10.36 -5.23
N THR A 71 -6.93 -10.64 -4.05
CA THR A 71 -8.28 -11.15 -3.87
C THR A 71 -9.12 -10.09 -3.16
N ILE A 72 -10.29 -9.80 -3.69
CA ILE A 72 -11.22 -8.85 -3.06
C ILE A 72 -11.97 -9.56 -1.94
N ASN A 73 -11.76 -9.09 -0.71
CA ASN A 73 -12.47 -9.57 0.47
C ASN A 73 -13.57 -8.59 0.84
N ARG A 74 -14.81 -9.02 0.73
CA ARG A 74 -15.96 -8.19 1.06
C ARG A 74 -16.44 -8.38 2.49
N ARG A 75 -16.03 -9.45 3.17
CA ARG A 75 -16.57 -9.85 4.47
C ARG A 75 -15.49 -9.97 5.50
N TRP A 76 -15.76 -9.43 6.68
CA TRP A 76 -14.95 -9.59 7.88
C TRP A 76 -15.70 -10.39 8.91
N GLN A 77 -15.01 -11.31 9.57
CA GLN A 77 -15.55 -12.10 10.64
C GLN A 77 -14.71 -11.98 11.89
N PHE A 78 -15.36 -11.75 13.00
CA PHE A 78 -14.78 -11.94 14.32
C PHE A 78 -15.36 -13.19 14.92
N ARG A 79 -14.50 -14.12 15.34
CA ARG A 79 -14.90 -15.39 15.92
C ARG A 79 -14.38 -15.51 17.34
N ASP A 80 -15.27 -15.82 18.28
CA ASP A 80 -14.89 -16.22 19.62
C ASP A 80 -14.68 -17.74 19.63
N ARG A 81 -13.46 -18.16 19.87
CA ARG A 81 -13.13 -19.59 19.88
C ARG A 81 -13.70 -20.32 21.08
N ALA A 82 -13.95 -19.61 22.18
CA ALA A 82 -14.45 -20.23 23.40
C ALA A 82 -15.96 -20.52 23.30
N THR A 83 -16.73 -19.59 22.71
CA THR A 83 -18.18 -19.68 22.63
C THR A 83 -18.70 -20.15 21.30
N GLY A 84 -17.89 -20.06 20.24
CA GLY A 84 -18.29 -20.30 18.87
C GLY A 84 -19.11 -19.17 18.25
N GLU A 85 -19.32 -18.09 19.01
CA GLU A 85 -20.00 -16.91 18.47
C GLU A 85 -19.17 -16.25 17.38
N GLN A 86 -19.85 -15.73 16.37
CA GLN A 86 -19.20 -14.98 15.29
C GLN A 86 -20.03 -13.77 14.91
N ALA A 87 -19.35 -12.68 14.61
CA ALA A 87 -19.91 -11.47 14.03
C ALA A 87 -19.34 -11.30 12.62
N GLU A 88 -20.20 -11.03 11.66
CA GLU A 88 -19.81 -10.86 10.27
C GLU A 88 -20.22 -9.47 9.78
N PHE A 89 -19.29 -8.82 9.07
CA PHE A 89 -19.52 -7.50 8.48
C PHE A 89 -19.32 -7.58 6.97
N ASP A 90 -20.28 -7.07 6.23
CA ASP A 90 -20.16 -6.91 4.78
C ASP A 90 -19.63 -5.49 4.49
N LEU A 91 -18.38 -5.41 4.04
CA LEU A 91 -17.74 -4.15 3.72
C LEU A 91 -18.35 -3.45 2.50
N ALA A 92 -19.15 -4.16 1.71
CA ALA A 92 -19.88 -3.54 0.61
C ALA A 92 -20.86 -2.47 1.07
N MET A 93 -21.28 -2.52 2.34
CA MET A 93 -22.13 -1.48 2.94
C MET A 93 -21.43 -0.14 3.10
N LEU A 94 -20.10 -0.11 3.01
CA LEU A 94 -19.30 1.11 3.11
C LEU A 94 -19.03 1.76 1.75
N CYS A 95 -19.43 1.10 0.68
CA CYS A 95 -19.28 1.63 -0.67
C CYS A 95 -20.59 2.29 -1.10
N ASP A 96 -20.51 3.55 -1.45
CA ASP A 96 -21.62 4.28 -2.07
C ASP A 96 -21.80 3.87 -3.54
#